data_7a324439c1150ec312dc70071fcea2c5
#
_entry.id   7a324439c1150ec312dc70071fcea2c5
#
_cell.length_a   1.000
_cell.length_b   1.000
_cell.length_c   1.000
_cell.angle_alpha   90.00
_cell.angle_beta   90.00
_cell.angle_gamma   90.00
#
_symmetry.space_group_name_H-M   'P 1'
#
loop_
_entity.id
_entity.type
_entity.pdbx_description
1 polymer ?
#
loop_
_entity_poly.entity_id
_entity_poly.type
_entity_poly.pdbx_seq_one_letter_code
_entity_poly.pdbx_strand_id
1 'polypeptide(L)'
;MQRSISSAFHLIGLALVSGLLPSPVLADDVSHSEARMLRESGKILPLESILETANNYRKGEVIDTELERDDSLLVYEIEILDDQGRVWELEFDATNGDLLELELDXTV
;
A
#
# COMPACT_ATOMS: atom_id res chain seq x y z
N MET A 1 6.30 0.47 8.98
CA MET A 1 5.95 0.18 9.14
C MET A 1 5.32 -0.07 9.74
N GLN A 2 5.10 -0.05 10.01
CA GLN A 2 4.52 -0.13 10.47
C GLN A 2 3.58 -0.77 10.83
N ARG A 3 2.98 -1.01 10.53
CA ARG A 3 1.95 -1.64 10.73
C ARG A 3 1.96 -2.43 11.88
N SER A 4 2.82 -2.99 12.20
CA SER A 4 2.84 -3.84 13.24
C SER A 4 2.47 -3.25 14.46
N ILE A 5 2.64 -2.13 14.56
CA ILE A 5 2.33 -1.52 15.68
C ILE A 5 1.12 -1.70 16.20
N SER A 6 0.24 -1.72 15.45
CA SER A 6 -0.99 -1.77 15.92
C SER A 6 -1.08 -2.73 16.92
N SER A 7 -0.47 -3.68 16.78
CA SER A 7 -0.68 -4.67 17.65
C SER A 7 -0.36 -4.29 18.96
N ALA A 8 0.50 -3.61 19.11
CA ALA A 8 0.88 -3.27 20.32
C ALA A 8 -0.10 -2.84 21.14
N PHE A 9 -0.75 -2.20 20.84
CA PHE A 9 -1.51 -1.68 21.72
C PHE A 9 -2.60 -2.12 22.07
N HIS A 10 -3.01 -2.74 21.73
CA HIS A 10 -4.14 -3.04 22.08
C HIS A 10 -4.13 -3.37 23.32
N LEU A 11 -3.40 -3.40 23.79
CA LEU A 11 -3.41 -3.71 24.89
C LEU A 11 -3.94 -2.95 25.72
N ILE A 12 -3.89 -2.31 25.83
CA ILE A 12 -4.28 -1.62 26.68
C ILE A 12 -5.46 -1.44 26.81
N GLY A 13 -5.94 -1.71 26.59
CA GLY A 13 -6.92 -1.54 26.79
C GLY A 13 -7.51 -0.97 27.37
N LEU A 14 -7.28 -0.70 27.46
CA LEU A 14 -7.76 -0.23 27.82
C LEU A 14 -8.39 0.36 27.90
N ALA A 15 -8.26 0.44 27.65
CA ALA A 15 -8.72 1.07 27.73
C ALA A 15 -9.76 1.30 27.83
N LEU A 16 -10.15 1.38 27.96
CA LEU A 16 -11.10 1.58 28.01
C LEU A 16 -11.70 2.48 27.88
N VAL A 17 -11.64 2.87 27.95
CA VAL A 17 -12.16 3.72 27.98
C VAL A 17 -12.34 4.29 27.11
N SER A 18 -12.01 4.31 26.89
CA SER A 18 -12.06 4.83 26.11
C SER A 18 -12.58 4.51 25.00
N GLY A 19 -13.11 3.97 24.75
CA GLY A 19 -13.59 3.73 23.58
C GLY A 19 -14.02 4.87 22.87
N LEU A 20 -13.95 5.91 23.43
CA LEU A 20 -14.34 7.05 22.74
C LEU A 20 -13.31 7.57 21.83
N LEU A 21 -12.13 7.04 21.88
CA LEU A 21 -11.12 7.58 21.02
C LEU A 21 -11.38 7.19 19.61
N PRO A 22 -11.24 8.07 18.69
CA PRO A 22 -11.45 7.73 17.31
C PRO A 22 -10.33 6.83 16.86
N SER A 23 -10.61 5.90 16.03
CA SER A 23 -9.62 5.03 15.52
C SER A 23 -8.69 5.78 14.63
N PRO A 24 -7.45 5.40 14.57
CA PRO A 24 -6.54 6.04 13.66
C PRO A 24 -6.98 5.74 12.26
N VAL A 25 -6.70 6.62 11.38
CA VAL A 25 -7.05 6.41 10.01
C VAL A 25 -5.99 5.54 9.41
N LEU A 26 -6.32 4.36 9.00
CA LEU A 26 -5.37 3.44 8.41
C LEU A 26 -5.77 3.17 6.99
N ALA A 27 -4.81 2.83 6.18
CA ALA A 27 -5.10 2.46 4.81
C ALA A 27 -5.91 1.18 4.82
N ASP A 28 -6.91 1.08 4.00
CA ASP A 28 -7.72 -0.10 3.87
C ASP A 28 -7.51 -0.72 2.53
N ASP A 29 -7.44 -2.05 2.49
CA ASP A 29 -7.34 -2.75 1.22
C ASP A 29 -8.64 -2.60 0.47
N VAL A 30 -8.56 -2.43 -0.80
CA VAL A 30 -9.70 -2.33 -1.67
C VAL A 30 -10.00 -3.74 -2.19
N SER A 31 -11.25 -4.14 -2.16
CA SER A 31 -11.61 -5.49 -2.60
C SER A 31 -11.35 -5.67 -4.08
N HIS A 32 -11.26 -6.92 -4.50
CA HIS A 32 -11.02 -7.21 -5.91
C HIS A 32 -12.15 -6.68 -6.79
N SER A 33 -13.39 -6.81 -6.37
CA SER A 33 -14.49 -6.35 -7.21
C SER A 33 -14.53 -4.83 -7.29
N GLU A 34 -14.19 -4.15 -6.19
CA GLU A 34 -14.16 -2.70 -6.24
C GLU A 34 -13.00 -2.24 -7.12
N ALA A 35 -11.86 -2.91 -7.03
CA ALA A 35 -10.71 -2.54 -7.85
C ALA A 35 -11.04 -2.69 -9.32
N ARG A 36 -11.77 -3.75 -9.67
CA ARG A 36 -12.16 -3.96 -11.05
C ARG A 36 -13.05 -2.82 -11.52
N MET A 37 -14.01 -2.42 -10.69
CA MET A 37 -14.89 -1.34 -11.09
C MET A 37 -14.13 -0.04 -11.25
N LEU A 38 -13.17 0.21 -10.37
CA LEU A 38 -12.41 1.44 -10.46
C LEU A 38 -11.57 1.46 -11.74
N ARG A 39 -10.99 0.31 -12.09
CA ARG A 39 -10.20 0.27 -13.31
C ARG A 39 -11.08 0.37 -14.55
N GLU A 40 -12.22 -0.30 -14.56
CA GLU A 40 -13.09 -0.28 -15.72
C GLU A 40 -13.69 1.10 -15.94
N SER A 41 -13.90 1.86 -14.88
CA SER A 41 -14.45 3.18 -15.02
C SER A 41 -13.40 4.24 -15.32
N GLY A 42 -12.13 3.84 -15.30
CA GLY A 42 -11.07 4.80 -15.58
C GLY A 42 -10.67 5.65 -14.40
N LYS A 43 -11.16 5.34 -13.20
CA LYS A 43 -10.79 6.14 -12.05
C LYS A 43 -9.38 5.84 -11.59
N ILE A 44 -8.87 4.66 -11.87
CA ILE A 44 -7.48 4.35 -11.57
C ILE A 44 -6.85 3.73 -12.80
N LEU A 45 -5.53 3.80 -12.83
CA LEU A 45 -4.79 3.23 -13.94
C LEU A 45 -4.74 1.73 -13.85
N PRO A 46 -4.54 1.06 -14.97
CA PRO A 46 -4.41 -0.39 -14.95
C PRO A 46 -3.15 -0.78 -14.19
N LEU A 47 -3.20 -1.91 -13.51
CA LEU A 47 -2.06 -2.36 -12.74
C LEU A 47 -0.84 -2.55 -13.62
N GLU A 48 -1.02 -3.01 -14.85
CA GLU A 48 0.11 -3.25 -15.74
C GLU A 48 0.96 -2.00 -15.94
N SER A 49 0.32 -0.83 -16.05
CA SER A 49 1.10 0.37 -16.27
C SER A 49 1.85 0.75 -15.00
N ILE A 50 1.27 0.47 -13.83
CA ILE A 50 1.95 0.76 -12.59
C ILE A 50 3.15 -0.17 -12.43
N LEU A 51 3.00 -1.45 -12.79
CA LEU A 51 4.10 -2.38 -12.66
C LEU A 51 5.25 -2.00 -13.59
N GLU A 52 4.93 -1.50 -14.76
CA GLU A 52 5.96 -1.09 -15.68
C GLU A 52 6.71 0.11 -15.09
N THR A 53 5.98 1.06 -14.54
CA THR A 53 6.60 2.22 -13.93
C THR A 53 7.46 1.79 -12.74
N ALA A 54 6.95 0.88 -11.92
CA ALA A 54 7.69 0.43 -10.76
C ALA A 54 9.01 -0.19 -11.16
N ASN A 55 8.99 -0.99 -12.22
CA ASN A 55 10.21 -1.65 -12.65
C ASN A 55 11.21 -0.67 -13.22
N ASN A 56 10.77 0.48 -13.69
CA ASN A 56 11.71 1.51 -14.13
C ASN A 56 12.42 2.12 -12.93
N TYR A 57 11.79 2.17 -11.76
CA TYR A 57 12.44 2.68 -10.59
C TYR A 57 13.34 1.62 -9.95
N ARG A 58 12.87 0.38 -9.88
CA ARG A 58 13.66 -0.69 -9.30
C ARG A 58 13.43 -1.96 -10.08
N LYS A 59 14.48 -2.50 -10.67
CA LYS A 59 14.38 -3.73 -11.44
C LYS A 59 14.28 -4.90 -10.49
N GLY A 60 13.50 -5.87 -10.83
CA GLY A 60 13.39 -7.07 -10.02
C GLY A 60 12.08 -7.76 -10.22
N GLU A 61 11.79 -8.67 -9.30
CA GLU A 61 10.59 -9.47 -9.37
C GLU A 61 9.53 -8.84 -8.48
N VAL A 62 8.34 -8.65 -9.02
CA VAL A 62 7.25 -8.11 -8.23
C VAL A 62 6.74 -9.24 -7.35
N ILE A 63 6.79 -9.06 -6.04
CA ILE A 63 6.37 -10.09 -5.11
C ILE A 63 5.09 -9.75 -4.37
N ASP A 64 4.60 -8.54 -4.46
CA ASP A 64 3.33 -8.21 -3.85
C ASP A 64 2.76 -6.97 -4.50
N THR A 65 1.45 -6.94 -4.68
CA THR A 65 0.77 -5.77 -5.18
C THR A 65 -0.52 -5.60 -4.38
N GLU A 66 -0.81 -4.39 -3.97
CA GLU A 66 -2.03 -4.12 -3.24
C GLU A 66 -2.59 -2.78 -3.68
N LEU A 67 -3.91 -2.66 -3.69
CA LEU A 67 -4.56 -1.37 -3.90
C LEU A 67 -5.19 -1.00 -2.57
N GLU A 68 -4.88 0.17 -2.07
CA GLU A 68 -5.32 0.61 -0.76
C GLU A 68 -5.97 1.98 -0.85
N ARG A 69 -6.89 2.24 0.06
CA ARG A 69 -7.47 3.55 0.16
C ARG A 69 -6.92 4.20 1.43
N ASP A 70 -6.26 5.35 1.30
CA ASP A 70 -5.65 6.03 2.41
C ASP A 70 -6.29 7.41 2.43
N ASP A 71 -7.21 7.63 3.32
CA ASP A 71 -8.07 8.80 3.30
C ASP A 71 -8.83 8.75 1.97
N SER A 72 -8.76 9.75 1.17
CA SER A 72 -9.46 9.71 -0.10
C SER A 72 -8.53 9.34 -1.23
N LEU A 73 -7.29 9.01 -0.94
CA LEU A 73 -6.32 8.72 -1.97
C LEU A 73 -6.29 7.23 -2.25
N LEU A 74 -6.31 6.85 -3.51
CA LEU A 74 -6.17 5.45 -3.88
C LEU A 74 -4.71 5.23 -4.25
N VAL A 75 -4.09 4.23 -3.65
CA VAL A 75 -2.66 4.01 -3.74
C VAL A 75 -2.38 2.58 -4.12
N TYR A 76 -1.54 2.37 -5.13
CA TYR A 76 -1.00 1.05 -5.41
C TYR A 76 0.30 0.88 -4.62
N GLU A 77 0.40 -0.22 -3.89
CA GLU A 77 1.61 -0.53 -3.15
C GLU A 77 2.24 -1.73 -3.83
N ILE A 78 3.49 -1.61 -4.24
CA ILE A 78 4.18 -2.65 -4.99
C ILE A 78 5.45 -3.02 -4.24
N GLU A 79 5.71 -4.31 -4.08
CA GLU A 79 6.97 -4.75 -3.51
C GLU A 79 7.78 -5.46 -4.58
N ILE A 80 9.06 -5.13 -4.68
CA ILE A 80 9.95 -5.70 -5.67
C ILE A 80 11.16 -6.29 -4.98
N LEU A 81 11.47 -7.53 -5.33
CA LEU A 81 12.66 -8.21 -4.83
C LEU A 81 13.74 -8.04 -5.88
N ASP A 82 14.84 -7.41 -5.53
CA ASP A 82 15.89 -7.16 -6.52
C ASP A 82 16.88 -8.33 -6.55
N ASP A 83 17.86 -8.24 -7.42
CA ASP A 83 18.79 -9.34 -7.61
C ASP A 83 19.82 -9.46 -6.49
N GLN A 84 19.80 -8.53 -5.55
CA GLN A 84 20.66 -8.63 -4.40
C GLN A 84 19.88 -9.08 -3.18
N GLY A 85 18.65 -9.52 -3.36
CA GLY A 85 17.83 -10.01 -2.26
C GLY A 85 17.19 -8.94 -1.42
N ARG A 86 17.18 -7.70 -1.89
CA ARG A 86 16.56 -6.63 -1.13
C ARG A 86 15.14 -6.45 -1.59
N VAL A 87 14.26 -6.06 -0.68
CA VAL A 87 12.87 -5.83 -1.01
C VAL A 87 12.61 -4.33 -0.97
N TRP A 88 12.12 -3.79 -2.06
CA TRP A 88 11.80 -2.38 -2.18
C TRP A 88 10.30 -2.22 -2.16
N GLU A 89 9.82 -1.21 -1.44
CA GLU A 89 8.40 -0.93 -1.37
C GLU A 89 8.15 0.38 -2.09
N LEU A 90 7.26 0.37 -3.07
CA LEU A 90 6.95 1.55 -3.84
C LEU A 90 5.48 1.83 -3.72
N GLU A 91 5.11 3.09 -3.55
CA GLU A 91 3.71 3.48 -3.50
C GLU A 91 3.45 4.49 -4.60
N PHE A 92 2.37 4.27 -5.32
CA PHE A 92 2.00 5.14 -6.44
C PHE A 92 0.57 5.64 -6.27
N ASP A 93 0.33 6.87 -6.63
CA ASP A 93 -1.02 7.38 -6.71
C ASP A 93 -1.72 6.60 -7.81
N ALA A 94 -2.78 5.88 -7.47
CA ALA A 94 -3.41 5.00 -8.44
C ALA A 94 -4.11 5.76 -9.56
N THR A 95 -4.45 7.01 -9.34
CA THR A 95 -5.19 7.74 -10.36
C THR A 95 -4.28 8.31 -11.44
N ASN A 96 -3.05 8.65 -11.10
CA ASN A 96 -2.17 9.26 -12.09
C ASN A 96 -0.81 8.62 -12.22
N GLY A 97 -0.47 7.67 -11.36
CA GLY A 97 0.80 6.96 -11.47
C GLY A 97 2.00 7.65 -10.85
N ASP A 98 1.79 8.74 -10.14
CA ASP A 98 2.91 9.43 -9.53
C ASP A 98 3.48 8.59 -8.40
N LEU A 99 4.79 8.56 -8.31
CA LEU A 99 5.45 7.86 -7.22
C LEU A 99 5.30 8.67 -5.95
N LEU A 100 4.76 8.07 -4.90
CA LEU A 100 4.56 8.73 -3.64
C LEU A 100 5.63 8.35 -2.62
N GLU A 101 6.12 7.12 -2.68
CA GLU A 101 7.10 6.66 -1.71
C GLU A 101 7.93 5.56 -2.30
N LEU A 102 9.21 5.55 -1.98
CA LEU A 102 10.12 4.49 -2.39
C LEU A 102 11.03 4.24 -1.21
N GLU A 103 10.99 3.03 -0.65
CA GLU A 103 11.86 2.75 0.47
C GLU A 103 12.29 1.31 0.50
N LEU A 104 13.44 1.08 1.09
CA LEU A 104 13.97 -0.25 1.23
C LEU A 104 13.33 -0.85 2.47
N ASP A 105 12.85 -2.08 2.31
CA ASP A 105 12.27 -2.75 3.45
C ASP A 105 13.41 -3.30 4.30
N UNK A 106 13.47 -2.90 5.16
CA UNK A 106 14.39 -3.18 5.89
C UNK A 106 14.38 -4.25 6.64
N THR A 107 13.47 -4.84 6.76
CA THR A 107 13.32 -5.90 7.64
C THR A 107 14.08 -7.10 7.24
N VAL A 108 14.64 -7.13 6.13
CA VAL A 108 15.28 -8.32 5.72
C VAL A 108 16.65 -8.52 6.28
#